data_ea7e3e545753dc28a504d1e3b6eb8761
#
_entry.id   ea7e3e545753dc28a504d1e3b6eb8761
#
_cell.length_a   1.000
_cell.length_b   1.000
_cell.length_c   1.000
_cell.angle_alpha   90.00
_cell.angle_beta   90.00
_cell.angle_gamma   90.00
#
_symmetry.space_group_name_H-M   'P 1'
#
loop_
_entity.id
_entity.type
_entity.pdbx_description
1 polymer ?
#
loop_
_entity_poly.entity_id
_entity_poly.type
_entity_poly.pdbx_seq_one_letter_code
_entity_poly.pdbx_strand_id
1 'polypeptide(L)'
;NRYKADDLKAMRLALESNDQELALIHSYAAKLIAYLPDLFNTLSGEDQERYLNQYHKKLLFFKARVPNKTFKWLFELLDAGKVRLVEGISDVQPEENGTFTIRADQTKTADLLINATGFDTTIEHIAKDGPLIERLYHQKLILPHKQGRFVFVDWPQAQVINQRFGLMDNFFFTGILIGSTQHENNDAHLTMRQASYSANWFMDNQSV
;
A
#
# COMPACT_ATOMS: atom_id res chain seq x y z
N ASN A 1 3.02 -9.63 -11.88
CA ASN A 1 3.85 -10.79 -11.48
C ASN A 1 4.92 -10.33 -10.50
N ARG A 2 4.66 -10.46 -9.19
CA ARG A 2 5.63 -10.06 -8.16
C ARG A 2 6.69 -11.14 -7.88
N TYR A 3 6.40 -12.39 -8.20
CA TYR A 3 7.28 -13.51 -7.94
C TYR A 3 7.26 -14.46 -9.12
N LYS A 4 8.26 -14.38 -9.97
CA LYS A 4 8.55 -15.42 -10.94
C LYS A 4 9.22 -16.59 -10.20
N ALA A 5 9.16 -17.79 -10.77
CA ALA A 5 9.83 -18.96 -10.19
C ALA A 5 11.33 -18.74 -9.91
N ASP A 6 11.98 -17.94 -10.75
CA ASP A 6 13.38 -17.55 -10.59
C ASP A 6 13.62 -16.63 -9.40
N ASP A 7 12.65 -15.74 -9.09
CA ASP A 7 12.74 -14.84 -7.92
C ASP A 7 12.66 -15.64 -6.62
N LEU A 8 11.79 -16.66 -6.54
CA LEU A 8 11.71 -17.56 -5.39
C LEU A 8 12.97 -18.37 -5.20
N LYS A 9 13.59 -18.83 -6.28
CA LYS A 9 14.87 -19.55 -6.24
C LYS A 9 15.98 -18.64 -5.72
N ALA A 10 16.05 -17.40 -6.20
CA ALA A 10 17.01 -16.41 -5.72
C ALA A 10 16.80 -16.08 -4.24
N MET A 11 15.53 -15.93 -3.78
CA MET A 11 15.20 -15.72 -2.38
C MET A 11 15.61 -16.91 -1.49
N ARG A 12 15.41 -18.14 -1.96
CA ARG A 12 15.85 -19.35 -1.24
C ARG A 12 17.36 -19.34 -1.06
N LEU A 13 18.12 -19.12 -2.13
CA LEU A 13 19.58 -19.03 -2.10
C LEU A 13 20.07 -17.95 -1.13
N ALA A 14 19.45 -16.77 -1.16
CA ALA A 14 19.78 -15.66 -0.25
C ALA A 14 19.53 -16.02 1.23
N LEU A 15 18.46 -16.75 1.53
CA LEU A 15 18.14 -17.22 2.88
C LEU A 15 19.13 -18.30 3.37
N GLU A 16 19.58 -19.17 2.48
CA GLU A 16 20.51 -20.26 2.78
C GLU A 16 21.95 -19.75 2.93
N SER A 17 22.34 -18.76 2.14
CA SER A 17 23.70 -18.19 2.14
C SER A 17 24.01 -17.35 3.38
N ASN A 18 23.00 -16.97 4.17
CA ASN A 18 23.14 -16.03 5.30
C ASN A 18 23.91 -14.75 4.91
N ASP A 19 23.57 -14.19 3.75
CA ASP A 19 24.27 -13.09 3.10
C ASP A 19 24.23 -11.81 3.95
N GLN A 20 25.38 -11.44 4.51
CA GLN A 20 25.55 -10.26 5.36
C GLN A 20 25.36 -8.96 4.56
N GLU A 21 25.77 -8.94 3.29
CA GLU A 21 25.61 -7.78 2.42
C GLU A 21 24.13 -7.51 2.14
N LEU A 22 23.37 -8.55 1.83
CA LEU A 22 21.93 -8.47 1.67
C LEU A 22 21.24 -8.00 2.95
N ALA A 23 21.64 -8.50 4.12
CA ALA A 23 21.13 -8.06 5.41
C ALA A 23 21.41 -6.58 5.67
N LEU A 24 22.59 -6.09 5.27
CA LEU A 24 22.97 -4.70 5.37
C LEU A 24 22.12 -3.82 4.44
N ILE A 25 21.98 -4.21 3.18
CA ILE A 25 21.11 -3.51 2.20
C ILE A 25 19.68 -3.42 2.73
N HIS A 26 19.13 -4.50 3.27
CA HIS A 26 17.80 -4.49 3.87
C HIS A 26 17.71 -3.55 5.08
N SER A 27 18.77 -3.46 5.89
CA SER A 27 18.80 -2.54 7.04
C SER A 27 18.78 -1.08 6.58
N TYR A 28 19.56 -0.72 5.55
CA TYR A 28 19.55 0.62 4.96
C TYR A 28 18.20 0.95 4.32
N ALA A 29 17.66 0.03 3.53
CA ALA A 29 16.35 0.22 2.91
C ALA A 29 15.25 0.47 3.95
N ALA A 30 15.28 -0.24 5.09
CA ALA A 30 14.33 -0.02 6.17
C ALA A 30 14.42 1.38 6.80
N LYS A 31 15.64 1.87 6.98
CA LYS A 31 15.85 3.24 7.50
C LYS A 31 15.37 4.29 6.49
N LEU A 32 15.69 4.10 5.21
CA LEU A 32 15.28 4.99 4.13
C LEU A 32 13.75 5.09 4.01
N ILE A 33 13.04 3.97 4.15
CA ILE A 33 11.57 3.90 4.05
C ILE A 33 10.89 4.85 5.05
N ALA A 34 11.45 5.05 6.24
CA ALA A 34 10.91 5.97 7.23
C ALA A 34 10.92 7.45 6.78
N TYR A 35 11.85 7.80 5.91
CA TYR A 35 12.02 9.18 5.37
C TYR A 35 11.41 9.34 3.97
N LEU A 36 10.92 8.28 3.37
CA LEU A 36 10.39 8.34 2.01
C LEU A 36 9.23 9.32 1.83
N PRO A 37 8.26 9.42 2.76
CA PRO A 37 7.21 10.42 2.61
C PRO A 37 7.76 11.84 2.51
N ASP A 38 8.71 12.19 3.37
CA ASP A 38 9.33 13.52 3.37
C ASP A 38 10.09 13.77 2.06
N LEU A 39 10.94 12.81 1.65
CA LEU A 39 11.69 12.90 0.40
C LEU A 39 10.79 12.96 -0.84
N PHE A 40 9.76 12.11 -0.89
CA PHE A 40 8.84 12.06 -2.02
C PHE A 40 8.09 13.39 -2.22
N ASN A 41 7.65 14.01 -1.13
CA ASN A 41 6.91 15.27 -1.19
C ASN A 41 7.80 16.49 -1.52
N THR A 42 9.13 16.35 -1.49
CA THR A 42 10.06 17.39 -1.98
C THR A 42 10.34 17.28 -3.48
N LEU A 43 9.98 16.18 -4.13
CA LEU A 43 10.20 15.98 -5.56
C LEU A 43 9.27 16.86 -6.39
N SER A 44 9.73 17.25 -7.58
CA SER A 44 8.86 17.84 -8.61
C SER A 44 7.74 16.87 -9.01
N GLY A 45 6.62 17.39 -9.53
CA GLY A 45 5.51 16.54 -9.98
C GLY A 45 5.94 15.50 -11.03
N GLU A 46 6.87 15.88 -11.93
CA GLU A 46 7.42 14.99 -12.95
C GLU A 46 8.26 13.87 -12.33
N ASP A 47 9.13 14.20 -11.36
CA ASP A 47 9.95 13.20 -10.67
C ASP A 47 9.11 12.28 -9.78
N GLN A 48 8.04 12.79 -9.15
CA GLN A 48 7.08 11.96 -8.43
C GLN A 48 6.42 10.94 -9.35
N GLU A 49 5.98 11.37 -10.53
CA GLU A 49 5.36 10.48 -11.50
C GLU A 49 6.36 9.43 -12.03
N ARG A 50 7.57 9.85 -12.37
CA ARG A 50 8.65 8.95 -12.77
C ARG A 50 8.98 7.92 -11.68
N TYR A 51 9.05 8.36 -10.42
CA TYR A 51 9.26 7.47 -9.29
C TYR A 51 8.13 6.45 -9.16
N LEU A 52 6.88 6.88 -9.19
CA LEU A 52 5.71 6.00 -9.07
C LEU A 52 5.67 4.95 -10.18
N ASN A 53 6.01 5.33 -11.40
CA ASN A 53 5.97 4.44 -12.56
C ASN A 53 7.13 3.45 -12.62
N GLN A 54 8.33 3.85 -12.19
CA GLN A 54 9.56 3.07 -12.42
C GLN A 54 10.10 2.38 -11.15
N TYR A 55 9.99 3.01 -9.99
CA TYR A 55 10.71 2.60 -8.78
C TYR A 55 9.81 2.15 -7.63
N HIS A 56 8.62 2.71 -7.52
CA HIS A 56 7.72 2.46 -6.39
C HIS A 56 7.45 0.98 -6.14
N LYS A 57 7.12 0.21 -7.19
CA LYS A 57 6.87 -1.24 -7.08
C LYS A 57 8.08 -2.02 -6.59
N LYS A 58 9.28 -1.62 -7.02
CA LYS A 58 10.53 -2.26 -6.59
C LYS A 58 10.80 -2.00 -5.11
N LEU A 59 10.56 -0.78 -4.67
CA LEU A 59 10.75 -0.40 -3.28
C LEU A 59 9.73 -1.06 -2.35
N LEU A 60 8.47 -1.18 -2.75
CA LEU A 60 7.45 -1.93 -2.00
C LEU A 60 7.86 -3.39 -1.78
N PHE A 61 8.56 -3.99 -2.73
CA PHE A 61 9.11 -5.33 -2.58
C PHE A 61 10.11 -5.40 -1.40
N PHE A 62 11.02 -4.45 -1.30
CA PHE A 62 11.97 -4.37 -0.18
C PHE A 62 11.32 -4.00 1.15
N LYS A 63 10.19 -3.27 1.11
CA LYS A 63 9.44 -2.86 2.29
C LYS A 63 8.67 -4.03 2.92
N ALA A 64 8.12 -4.93 2.12
CA ALA A 64 7.32 -6.07 2.58
C ALA A 64 8.23 -7.16 3.17
N ARG A 65 8.72 -6.95 4.39
CA ARG A 65 9.55 -7.95 5.08
C ARG A 65 8.68 -9.08 5.59
N VAL A 66 9.02 -10.28 5.16
CA VAL A 66 8.51 -11.51 5.74
C VAL A 66 9.61 -12.11 6.62
N PRO A 67 9.34 -12.51 7.88
CA PRO A 67 10.33 -13.14 8.72
C PRO A 67 10.95 -14.39 8.08
N ASN A 68 12.25 -14.57 8.20
CA ASN A 68 12.96 -15.71 7.61
C ASN A 68 12.34 -17.06 7.99
N LYS A 69 11.81 -17.19 9.21
CA LYS A 69 11.10 -18.39 9.65
C LYS A 69 9.85 -18.67 8.79
N THR A 70 9.10 -17.64 8.43
CA THR A 70 7.89 -17.75 7.59
C THR A 70 8.27 -18.17 6.16
N PHE A 71 9.36 -17.62 5.62
CA PHE A 71 9.87 -18.02 4.30
C PHE A 71 10.32 -19.49 4.28
N LYS A 72 11.09 -19.92 5.29
CA LYS A 72 11.50 -21.31 5.40
C LYS A 72 10.29 -22.25 5.41
N TRP A 73 9.30 -21.94 6.23
CA TRP A 73 8.06 -22.70 6.29
C TRP A 73 7.30 -22.69 4.95
N LEU A 74 7.22 -21.56 4.25
CA LEU A 74 6.62 -21.49 2.93
C LEU A 74 7.33 -22.39 1.92
N PHE A 75 8.68 -22.41 1.91
CA PHE A 75 9.43 -23.28 1.02
C PHE A 75 9.24 -24.76 1.36
N GLU A 76 9.17 -25.14 2.62
CA GLU A 76 8.83 -26.51 3.03
C GLU A 76 7.45 -26.92 2.51
N LEU A 77 6.46 -26.04 2.54
CA LEU A 77 5.11 -26.31 2.02
C LEU A 77 5.09 -26.39 0.49
N LEU A 78 5.87 -25.56 -0.20
CA LEU A 78 6.03 -25.61 -1.65
C LEU A 78 6.70 -26.93 -2.09
N ASP A 79 7.78 -27.34 -1.42
CA ASP A 79 8.49 -28.58 -1.69
C ASP A 79 7.63 -29.81 -1.40
N ALA A 80 6.79 -29.76 -0.37
CA ALA A 80 5.82 -30.81 -0.05
C ALA A 80 4.59 -30.82 -0.98
N GLY A 81 4.50 -29.89 -1.93
CA GLY A 81 3.35 -29.76 -2.85
C GLY A 81 2.04 -29.31 -2.17
N LYS A 82 2.10 -28.85 -0.91
CA LYS A 82 0.95 -28.38 -0.14
C LYS A 82 0.56 -26.94 -0.51
N VAL A 83 1.47 -26.17 -1.06
CA VAL A 83 1.25 -24.82 -1.59
C VAL A 83 1.61 -24.83 -3.06
N ARG A 84 0.82 -24.13 -3.87
CA ARG A 84 1.08 -23.90 -5.30
C ARG A 84 0.88 -22.41 -5.58
N LEU A 85 1.78 -21.85 -6.36
CA LEU A 85 1.61 -20.49 -6.89
C LEU A 85 0.84 -20.58 -8.20
N VAL A 86 -0.18 -19.76 -8.33
CA VAL A 86 -1.01 -19.66 -9.53
C VAL A 86 -0.89 -18.23 -10.06
N GLU A 87 -0.45 -18.11 -11.29
CA GLU A 87 -0.36 -16.83 -11.99
C GLU A 87 -1.57 -16.67 -12.94
N GLY A 88 -1.79 -15.42 -13.38
CA GLY A 88 -2.78 -15.14 -14.41
C GLY A 88 -4.24 -15.30 -13.95
N ILE A 89 -4.52 -15.15 -12.65
CA ILE A 89 -5.91 -15.17 -12.18
C ILE A 89 -6.65 -13.99 -12.83
N SER A 90 -7.66 -14.32 -13.65
CA SER A 90 -8.49 -13.36 -14.35
C SER A 90 -9.86 -13.17 -13.71
N ASP A 91 -10.35 -14.19 -12.99
CA ASP A 91 -11.68 -14.16 -12.41
C ASP A 91 -11.79 -15.14 -11.24
N VAL A 92 -12.65 -14.83 -10.28
CA VAL A 92 -13.00 -15.70 -9.15
C VAL A 92 -14.51 -15.59 -8.92
N GLN A 93 -15.21 -16.69 -9.03
CA GLN A 93 -16.68 -16.75 -8.89
C GLN A 93 -17.08 -17.67 -7.75
N PRO A 94 -18.01 -17.23 -6.86
CA PRO A 94 -18.64 -18.13 -5.91
C PRO A 94 -19.62 -19.05 -6.64
N GLU A 95 -19.68 -20.31 -6.21
CA GLU A 95 -20.60 -21.31 -6.73
C GLU A 95 -21.74 -21.59 -5.74
N GLU A 96 -22.88 -22.07 -6.23
CA GLU A 96 -24.06 -22.36 -5.39
C GLU A 96 -23.78 -23.41 -4.30
N ASN A 97 -22.82 -24.30 -4.54
CA ASN A 97 -22.42 -25.34 -3.58
C ASN A 97 -21.47 -24.84 -2.47
N GLY A 98 -21.18 -23.52 -2.44
CA GLY A 98 -20.30 -22.89 -1.44
C GLY A 98 -18.82 -22.97 -1.76
N THR A 99 -18.43 -23.50 -2.92
CA THR A 99 -17.04 -23.45 -3.40
C THR A 99 -16.78 -22.21 -4.24
N PHE A 100 -15.53 -22.03 -4.68
CA PHE A 100 -15.12 -20.93 -5.57
C PHE A 100 -14.46 -21.50 -6.82
N THR A 101 -14.88 -20.99 -7.97
CA THR A 101 -14.19 -21.26 -9.24
C THR A 101 -13.19 -20.16 -9.53
N ILE A 102 -11.91 -20.54 -9.69
CA ILE A 102 -10.79 -19.63 -9.96
C ILE A 102 -10.36 -19.83 -11.40
N ARG A 103 -10.49 -18.79 -12.22
CA ARG A 103 -10.04 -18.80 -13.62
C ARG A 103 -8.64 -18.23 -13.71
N ALA A 104 -7.72 -19.06 -14.17
CA ALA A 104 -6.34 -18.74 -14.48
C ALA A 104 -5.99 -19.47 -15.80
N ASP A 105 -4.73 -19.76 -16.09
CA ASP A 105 -4.34 -20.60 -17.22
C ASP A 105 -5.06 -21.96 -17.20
N GLN A 106 -5.36 -22.44 -16.01
CA GLN A 106 -6.23 -23.59 -15.76
C GLN A 106 -7.30 -23.22 -14.74
N THR A 107 -8.53 -23.66 -14.98
CA THR A 107 -9.61 -23.50 -14.01
C THR A 107 -9.37 -24.39 -12.79
N LYS A 108 -9.52 -23.85 -11.59
CA LYS A 108 -9.37 -24.54 -10.29
C LYS A 108 -10.58 -24.27 -9.42
N THR A 109 -10.83 -25.16 -8.48
CA THR A 109 -11.83 -24.97 -7.44
C THR A 109 -11.18 -24.84 -6.07
N ALA A 110 -11.80 -24.11 -5.17
CA ALA A 110 -11.36 -23.94 -3.78
C ALA A 110 -12.58 -23.94 -2.85
N ASP A 111 -12.42 -24.55 -1.68
CA ASP A 111 -13.45 -24.57 -0.64
C ASP A 111 -13.45 -23.30 0.21
N LEU A 112 -12.31 -22.60 0.25
CA LEU A 112 -12.12 -21.35 0.98
C LEU A 112 -11.33 -20.37 0.13
N LEU A 113 -11.79 -19.12 0.10
CA LEU A 113 -11.10 -18.00 -0.52
C LEU A 113 -10.71 -16.97 0.54
N ILE A 114 -9.42 -16.63 0.59
CA ILE A 114 -8.91 -15.53 1.41
C ILE A 114 -8.51 -14.40 0.48
N ASN A 115 -9.27 -13.31 0.48
CA ASN A 115 -8.92 -12.12 -0.28
C ASN A 115 -7.85 -11.30 0.47
N ALA A 116 -6.62 -11.35 -0.02
CA ALA A 116 -5.49 -10.59 0.48
C ALA A 116 -4.90 -9.63 -0.58
N THR A 117 -5.73 -9.14 -1.51
CA THR A 117 -5.31 -8.27 -2.62
C THR A 117 -4.99 -6.84 -2.20
N GLY A 118 -5.28 -6.48 -0.95
CA GLY A 118 -5.10 -5.14 -0.40
C GLY A 118 -6.40 -4.34 -0.39
N PHE A 119 -6.28 -3.04 -0.12
CA PHE A 119 -7.42 -2.13 -0.06
C PHE A 119 -7.65 -1.46 -1.41
N ASP A 120 -8.90 -1.28 -1.79
CA ASP A 120 -9.24 -0.32 -2.81
C ASP A 120 -9.08 1.09 -2.24
N THR A 121 -8.32 1.91 -2.92
CA THR A 121 -8.04 3.30 -2.53
C THR A 121 -8.59 4.30 -3.54
N THR A 122 -9.37 3.83 -4.51
CA THR A 122 -10.08 4.64 -5.49
C THR A 122 -11.24 5.33 -4.81
N ILE A 123 -11.20 6.65 -4.69
CA ILE A 123 -12.18 7.43 -3.91
C ILE A 123 -13.60 7.22 -4.43
N GLU A 124 -13.78 7.17 -5.75
CA GLU A 124 -15.10 6.92 -6.35
C GLU A 124 -15.68 5.55 -5.98
N HIS A 125 -14.83 4.52 -5.88
CA HIS A 125 -15.29 3.18 -5.46
C HIS A 125 -15.66 3.16 -3.98
N ILE A 126 -14.80 3.73 -3.13
CA ILE A 126 -15.05 3.79 -1.68
C ILE A 126 -16.30 4.61 -1.38
N ALA A 127 -16.56 5.66 -2.16
CA ALA A 127 -17.74 6.50 -2.00
C ALA A 127 -19.05 5.71 -2.22
N LYS A 128 -19.06 4.67 -3.05
CA LYS A 128 -20.26 3.84 -3.27
C LYS A 128 -20.67 3.05 -2.04
N ASP A 129 -19.70 2.65 -1.21
CA ASP A 129 -19.91 1.77 -0.07
C ASP A 129 -19.83 2.51 1.29
N GLY A 130 -19.33 3.76 1.28
CA GLY A 130 -19.09 4.53 2.50
C GLY A 130 -19.80 5.90 2.51
N PRO A 131 -20.94 6.04 3.21
CA PRO A 131 -21.78 7.25 3.15
C PRO A 131 -21.07 8.55 3.56
N LEU A 132 -20.04 8.48 4.43
CA LEU A 132 -19.25 9.65 4.80
C LEU A 132 -18.38 10.10 3.62
N ILE A 133 -17.63 9.18 3.01
CA ILE A 133 -16.75 9.48 1.88
C ILE A 133 -17.58 9.91 0.68
N GLU A 134 -18.72 9.27 0.44
CA GLU A 134 -19.68 9.67 -0.60
C GLU A 134 -20.07 11.14 -0.47
N ARG A 135 -20.53 11.56 0.72
CA ARG A 135 -20.93 12.95 0.97
C ARG A 135 -19.77 13.92 0.79
N LEU A 136 -18.61 13.61 1.38
CA LEU A 136 -17.42 14.47 1.24
C LEU A 136 -16.99 14.62 -0.23
N TYR A 137 -17.03 13.54 -0.99
CA TYR A 137 -16.65 13.52 -2.40
C TYR A 137 -17.65 14.32 -3.28
N HIS A 138 -18.96 14.05 -3.15
CA HIS A 138 -20.00 14.74 -3.92
C HIS A 138 -20.12 16.23 -3.55
N GLN A 139 -19.86 16.58 -2.30
CA GLN A 139 -19.81 17.98 -1.87
C GLN A 139 -18.48 18.67 -2.26
N LYS A 140 -17.55 17.96 -2.88
CA LYS A 140 -16.22 18.46 -3.28
C LYS A 140 -15.39 18.95 -2.11
N LEU A 141 -15.62 18.39 -0.92
CA LEU A 141 -14.85 18.67 0.28
C LEU A 141 -13.56 17.86 0.34
N ILE A 142 -13.48 16.74 -0.36
CA ILE A 142 -12.26 15.99 -0.63
C ILE A 142 -12.04 15.90 -2.14
N LEU A 143 -10.78 15.88 -2.55
CA LEU A 143 -10.37 15.63 -3.92
C LEU A 143 -9.59 14.32 -3.99
N PRO A 144 -9.85 13.48 -4.99
CA PRO A 144 -8.94 12.39 -5.30
C PRO A 144 -7.57 12.95 -5.71
N HIS A 145 -6.52 12.33 -5.20
CA HIS A 145 -5.17 12.59 -5.67
C HIS A 145 -4.94 11.91 -7.04
N LYS A 146 -3.70 11.72 -7.44
CA LYS A 146 -3.32 11.16 -8.75
C LYS A 146 -4.11 9.89 -9.07
N GLN A 147 -4.56 9.77 -10.33
CA GLN A 147 -5.30 8.61 -10.85
C GLN A 147 -6.61 8.27 -10.12
N GLY A 148 -7.25 9.24 -9.47
CA GLY A 148 -8.51 9.04 -8.76
C GLY A 148 -8.37 8.30 -7.42
N ARG A 149 -7.15 8.01 -6.99
CA ARG A 149 -6.85 7.28 -5.76
C ARG A 149 -6.48 8.24 -4.64
N PHE A 150 -6.76 7.83 -3.39
CA PHE A 150 -6.42 8.56 -2.17
C PHE A 150 -7.02 9.97 -2.09
N VAL A 151 -7.10 10.50 -0.90
CA VAL A 151 -7.48 11.89 -0.66
C VAL A 151 -6.27 12.79 -0.85
N PHE A 152 -6.47 13.91 -1.53
CA PHE A 152 -5.42 14.91 -1.72
C PHE A 152 -5.27 15.75 -0.46
N VAL A 153 -4.07 15.71 0.12
CA VAL A 153 -3.73 16.43 1.34
C VAL A 153 -2.37 17.10 1.20
N ASP A 154 -2.15 18.13 2.00
CA ASP A 154 -0.83 18.73 2.19
C ASP A 154 0.06 17.87 3.08
N TRP A 155 1.35 18.01 2.97
CA TRP A 155 2.34 17.30 3.77
C TRP A 155 3.24 18.28 4.54
N PRO A 156 3.57 18.02 5.83
CA PRO A 156 3.29 16.82 6.63
C PRO A 156 2.01 16.87 7.48
N GLN A 157 1.26 17.95 7.47
CA GLN A 157 0.11 18.19 8.34
C GLN A 157 -1.12 17.34 7.94
N ALA A 158 -1.18 16.89 6.68
CA ALA A 158 -2.31 16.19 6.09
C ALA A 158 -3.63 16.99 6.13
N GLN A 159 -3.54 18.31 5.99
CA GLN A 159 -4.67 19.17 5.73
C GLN A 159 -5.29 18.84 4.39
N VAL A 160 -6.61 18.73 4.35
CA VAL A 160 -7.32 18.40 3.10
C VAL A 160 -7.24 19.57 2.14
N ILE A 161 -6.88 19.27 0.91
CA ILE A 161 -6.97 20.21 -0.22
C ILE A 161 -8.25 19.91 -0.98
N ASN A 162 -9.14 20.89 -1.09
CA ASN A 162 -10.39 20.72 -1.83
C ASN A 162 -10.58 21.75 -2.95
N GLN A 163 -11.53 21.46 -3.83
CA GLN A 163 -11.76 22.27 -5.03
C GLN A 163 -12.38 23.65 -4.73
N ARG A 164 -13.12 23.77 -3.62
CA ARG A 164 -13.92 24.97 -3.32
C ARG A 164 -13.15 26.01 -2.50
N PHE A 165 -12.35 25.55 -1.54
CA PHE A 165 -11.73 26.40 -0.53
C PHE A 165 -10.20 26.30 -0.52
N GLY A 166 -9.61 25.42 -1.32
CA GLY A 166 -8.17 25.17 -1.31
C GLY A 166 -7.75 24.35 -0.09
N LEU A 167 -6.68 24.76 0.56
CA LEU A 167 -6.19 24.14 1.77
C LEU A 167 -7.12 24.44 2.95
N MET A 168 -7.52 23.41 3.69
CA MET A 168 -8.48 23.49 4.81
C MET A 168 -7.75 23.55 6.14
N ASP A 169 -7.97 24.63 6.91
CA ASP A 169 -7.29 24.83 8.20
C ASP A 169 -7.80 23.96 9.34
N ASN A 170 -8.99 23.40 9.19
CA ASN A 170 -9.70 22.65 10.23
C ASN A 170 -10.12 21.24 9.79
N PHE A 171 -9.63 20.78 8.66
CA PHE A 171 -9.97 19.46 8.13
C PHE A 171 -8.72 18.68 7.75
N PHE A 172 -8.47 17.60 8.47
CA PHE A 172 -7.30 16.73 8.34
C PHE A 172 -7.73 15.31 7.99
N PHE A 173 -6.91 14.62 7.25
CA PHE A 173 -7.13 13.23 6.91
C PHE A 173 -5.94 12.39 7.33
N THR A 174 -6.17 11.22 7.94
CA THR A 174 -5.12 10.31 8.39
C THR A 174 -5.37 8.89 7.91
N GLY A 175 -4.34 8.06 7.94
CA GLY A 175 -4.44 6.64 7.66
C GLY A 175 -4.30 6.31 6.18
N ILE A 176 -4.88 5.17 5.77
CA ILE A 176 -4.63 4.58 4.46
C ILE A 176 -5.09 5.46 3.28
N LEU A 177 -6.10 6.30 3.49
CA LEU A 177 -6.65 7.13 2.41
C LEU A 177 -5.77 8.32 2.02
N ILE A 178 -4.68 8.60 2.73
CA ILE A 178 -3.65 9.56 2.31
C ILE A 178 -2.38 8.86 1.82
N GLY A 179 -2.50 7.62 1.38
CA GLY A 179 -1.39 6.76 0.99
C GLY A 179 -0.50 7.31 -0.11
N SER A 180 -1.00 8.17 -1.01
CA SER A 180 -0.17 8.84 -2.02
C SER A 180 0.85 9.77 -1.41
N THR A 181 0.48 10.48 -0.34
CA THR A 181 1.33 11.45 0.37
C THR A 181 2.21 10.74 1.39
N GLN A 182 1.68 9.75 2.10
CA GLN A 182 2.42 8.86 2.99
C GLN A 182 3.18 7.75 2.28
N HIS A 183 3.19 7.73 0.96
CA HIS A 183 3.88 6.72 0.18
C HIS A 183 3.35 5.29 0.39
N GLU A 184 2.02 5.13 0.44
CA GLU A 184 1.33 3.85 0.74
C GLU A 184 1.86 3.21 2.04
N ASN A 185 2.39 4.00 2.95
CA ASN A 185 2.93 3.53 4.20
C ASN A 185 1.79 3.40 5.21
N ASN A 186 1.37 2.16 5.46
CA ASN A 186 0.23 1.82 6.31
C ASN A 186 0.69 1.22 7.64
N ASP A 187 1.76 1.77 8.22
CA ASP A 187 2.18 1.33 9.53
C ASP A 187 1.67 2.29 10.64
N ALA A 188 1.39 1.70 11.80
CA ALA A 188 0.81 2.44 12.92
C ALA A 188 1.72 3.58 13.40
N HIS A 189 3.04 3.39 13.38
CA HIS A 189 4.00 4.40 13.83
C HIS A 189 3.96 5.65 12.92
N LEU A 190 3.91 5.47 11.61
CA LEU A 190 3.83 6.58 10.67
C LEU A 190 2.48 7.29 10.73
N THR A 191 1.40 6.53 10.90
CA THR A 191 0.07 7.11 11.10
C THR A 191 0.01 7.96 12.39
N MET A 192 0.60 7.47 13.48
CA MET A 192 0.69 8.22 14.74
C MET A 192 1.56 9.47 14.60
N ARG A 193 2.70 9.38 13.92
CA ARG A 193 3.58 10.53 13.66
C ARG A 193 2.86 11.61 12.85
N GLN A 194 2.16 11.20 11.81
CA GLN A 194 1.39 12.12 10.97
C GLN A 194 0.25 12.76 11.77
N ALA A 195 -0.50 11.99 12.58
CA ALA A 195 -1.54 12.54 13.44
C ALA A 195 -0.97 13.57 14.44
N SER A 196 0.25 13.35 14.94
CA SER A 196 0.94 14.33 15.80
C SER A 196 1.28 15.63 15.06
N TYR A 197 1.68 15.56 13.79
CA TYR A 197 1.89 16.77 12.99
C TYR A 197 0.61 17.56 12.80
N SER A 198 -0.51 16.88 12.49
CA SER A 198 -1.83 17.51 12.36
C SER A 198 -2.27 18.19 13.68
N ALA A 199 -2.12 17.48 14.80
CA ALA A 199 -2.53 17.98 16.11
C ALA A 199 -1.69 19.18 16.56
N ASN A 200 -0.38 19.12 16.41
CA ASN A 200 0.52 20.23 16.76
C ASN A 200 0.21 21.46 15.91
N TRP A 201 0.08 21.28 14.59
CA TRP A 201 -0.28 22.39 13.72
C TRP A 201 -1.61 23.04 14.12
N PHE A 202 -2.64 22.23 14.42
CA PHE A 202 -3.93 22.72 14.85
C PHE A 202 -3.84 23.51 16.16
N MET A 203 -3.11 23.01 17.15
CA MET A 203 -2.93 23.69 18.44
C MET A 203 -2.17 25.02 18.30
N ASP A 204 -1.13 25.04 17.47
CA ASP A 204 -0.29 26.22 17.26
C ASP A 204 -1.02 27.35 16.49
N ASN A 205 -2.01 26.99 15.66
CA ASN A 205 -2.72 27.94 14.79
C ASN A 205 -4.13 28.30 15.30
N GLN A 206 -4.59 27.78 16.44
CA GLN A 206 -5.86 28.18 17.06
C GLN A 206 -5.77 29.42 17.94
N SER A 207 -4.60 30.01 18.09
CA SER A 207 -4.37 31.18 18.98
C SER A 207 -4.61 32.50 18.25
N VAL A 208 -5.77 32.65 17.59
CA VAL A 208 -6.24 33.97 17.09
C VAL A 208 -7.69 34.17 17.45
#